data_e0084e7cffd28e6c7fc9bfecfb6aec03
#
_entry.id   e0084e7cffd28e6c7fc9bfecfb6aec03
#
_cell.length_a   1.000
_cell.length_b   1.000
_cell.length_c   1.000
_cell.angle_alpha   90.00
_cell.angle_beta   90.00
_cell.angle_gamma   90.00
#
_symmetry.space_group_name_H-M   'P 1'
#
loop_
_entity.id
_entity.type
_entity.pdbx_description
1 polymer ?
#
loop_
_entity_poly.entity_id
_entity_poly.type
_entity_poly.pdbx_seq_one_letter_code
_entity_poly.pdbx_strand_id
1 'polypeptide(L)'
;MAVVNKIGKIRKRNHALVAFDQDRIVRVILRASTSVGGFEQDYLPGINDRIFAAGETDEGIAQFLSDLVVVCLNADERHHVSNFPPTVEEIQNVVLHVLSSNGFTKVADTYTCFRWGHHWVREGAIPEAQFVRNGYPPEQMEPWVAWNREHDCDTVEGLNDIVRGGRLARLVSDSLERYEASLDEAARKVVARIEKGDQLKMIWVSGPSSSGKTTTTVKLTQRLEKAGLRFLMLNLDDYFWSLIEHPTDWIDDRNFETPEALDIQLMNEHLRALLEGKAIEKPVYSFKEGRRSALKPVCREKDQILLLDCLHGFYPPITAGIDPKVIFRVYIEAMNPLYEPNPMMPLYHGDRSDRRLTRFEDVRLLRRMLRDVNHRNHPPLATLLHWHYVRAGELFSIIPLKGMADCVLNGGMPFDLPALKPFFIGDDGIWPTVGDLKAYPSFLDAQIRHRRVTHLLDSVQGLTLAQTRDLSLIPGDAVVREFIGGSTISIPHNE
;
A
#
# COMPACT_ATOMS: atom_id res chain seq x y z
N MET A 1 -30.92 2.77 20.85
CA MET A 1 -32.23 3.09 20.19
C MET A 1 -32.21 2.40 18.84
N ALA A 2 -33.27 1.67 18.51
CA ALA A 2 -33.39 1.10 17.16
C ALA A 2 -33.48 2.23 16.11
N VAL A 3 -32.62 2.20 15.12
CA VAL A 3 -32.61 3.17 14.02
C VAL A 3 -33.80 2.87 13.11
N VAL A 4 -34.63 3.86 12.87
CA VAL A 4 -35.77 3.73 11.94
C VAL A 4 -35.23 3.95 10.54
N ASN A 5 -35.25 2.91 9.70
CA ASN A 5 -34.90 3.01 8.29
C ASN A 5 -36.02 3.71 7.50
N LYS A 6 -35.66 4.80 6.80
CA LYS A 6 -36.58 5.57 5.92
C LYS A 6 -36.39 5.23 4.44
N ILE A 7 -35.42 4.37 4.10
CA ILE A 7 -35.07 4.02 2.73
C ILE A 7 -35.87 2.81 2.30
N GLY A 8 -36.79 2.97 1.33
CA GLY A 8 -37.57 1.85 0.85
C GLY A 8 -36.91 1.04 -0.25
N LYS A 9 -36.14 1.69 -1.12
CA LYS A 9 -35.54 1.07 -2.32
C LYS A 9 -34.12 1.56 -2.55
N ILE A 10 -33.35 0.78 -3.29
CA ILE A 10 -32.01 1.13 -3.80
C ILE A 10 -31.95 0.93 -5.31
N ARG A 11 -31.04 1.65 -5.97
CA ARG A 11 -30.74 1.51 -7.39
C ARG A 11 -29.47 0.65 -7.58
N LYS A 12 -29.63 -0.48 -8.25
CA LYS A 12 -28.51 -1.34 -8.65
C LYS A 12 -27.72 -0.72 -9.81
N ARG A 13 -26.51 -1.25 -10.08
CA ARG A 13 -25.64 -0.85 -11.21
C ARG A 13 -26.29 -1.01 -12.57
N ASN A 14 -27.17 -1.99 -12.75
CA ASN A 14 -27.99 -2.19 -13.95
C ASN A 14 -29.29 -1.36 -13.93
N HIS A 15 -29.35 -0.32 -13.13
CA HIS A 15 -30.49 0.59 -12.93
C HIS A 15 -31.76 -0.04 -12.33
N ALA A 16 -31.79 -1.34 -12.06
CA ALA A 16 -32.93 -1.98 -11.42
C ALA A 16 -33.17 -1.46 -10.00
N LEU A 17 -34.42 -1.21 -9.66
CA LEU A 17 -34.85 -0.84 -8.31
C LEU A 17 -35.19 -2.10 -7.51
N VAL A 18 -34.61 -2.23 -6.33
CA VAL A 18 -34.88 -3.33 -5.40
C VAL A 18 -35.12 -2.78 -4.00
N ALA A 19 -35.76 -3.55 -3.13
CA ALA A 19 -35.95 -3.21 -1.73
C ALA A 19 -34.58 -2.99 -1.04
N PHE A 20 -34.53 -2.01 -0.15
CA PHE A 20 -33.37 -1.84 0.73
C PHE A 20 -33.32 -3.01 1.71
N ASP A 21 -32.14 -3.57 1.89
CA ASP A 21 -31.88 -4.71 2.77
C ASP A 21 -30.65 -4.39 3.64
N GLN A 22 -30.88 -3.96 4.87
CA GLN A 22 -29.82 -3.59 5.81
C GLN A 22 -28.95 -4.79 6.21
N ASP A 23 -29.51 -6.00 6.25
CA ASP A 23 -28.75 -7.21 6.60
C ASP A 23 -27.61 -7.48 5.60
N ARG A 24 -27.71 -7.00 4.36
CA ARG A 24 -26.59 -7.05 3.41
C ARG A 24 -25.42 -6.20 3.87
N ILE A 25 -25.69 -5.03 4.46
CA ILE A 25 -24.64 -4.15 4.99
C ILE A 25 -23.96 -4.83 6.17
N VAL A 26 -24.75 -5.38 7.11
CA VAL A 26 -24.21 -6.14 8.24
C VAL A 26 -23.30 -7.27 7.78
N ARG A 27 -23.79 -8.11 6.84
CA ARG A 27 -23.02 -9.25 6.31
C ARG A 27 -21.72 -8.85 5.63
N VAL A 28 -21.67 -7.75 4.86
CA VAL A 28 -20.43 -7.35 4.19
C VAL A 28 -19.43 -6.73 5.14
N ILE A 29 -19.89 -5.96 6.15
CA ILE A 29 -19.03 -5.42 7.20
C ILE A 29 -18.45 -6.56 8.04
N LEU A 30 -19.26 -7.50 8.49
CA LEU A 30 -18.83 -8.67 9.26
C LEU A 30 -17.83 -9.53 8.47
N ARG A 31 -18.09 -9.77 7.18
CA ARG A 31 -17.16 -10.52 6.31
C ARG A 31 -15.80 -9.82 6.17
N ALA A 32 -15.81 -8.49 6.03
CA ALA A 32 -14.58 -7.72 5.96
C ALA A 32 -13.79 -7.79 7.28
N SER A 33 -14.47 -7.68 8.42
CA SER A 33 -13.87 -7.86 9.75
C SER A 33 -13.28 -9.25 9.93
N THR A 34 -14.05 -10.30 9.68
CA THR A 34 -13.59 -11.70 9.80
C THR A 34 -12.34 -11.97 8.96
N SER A 35 -12.25 -11.39 7.75
CA SER A 35 -11.09 -11.61 6.86
C SER A 35 -9.79 -10.98 7.35
N VAL A 36 -9.85 -10.09 8.32
CA VAL A 36 -8.66 -9.47 8.94
C VAL A 36 -8.41 -9.94 10.37
N GLY A 37 -9.20 -10.89 10.86
CA GLY A 37 -9.05 -11.48 12.18
C GLY A 37 -9.94 -10.84 13.25
N GLY A 38 -11.01 -10.13 12.89
CA GLY A 38 -11.97 -9.51 13.80
C GLY A 38 -11.82 -7.99 13.93
N PHE A 39 -12.82 -7.34 14.53
CA PHE A 39 -12.80 -5.89 14.74
C PHE A 39 -11.72 -5.45 15.75
N GLU A 40 -11.29 -6.31 16.65
CA GLU A 40 -10.23 -6.02 17.61
C GLU A 40 -8.89 -5.66 16.96
N GLN A 41 -8.67 -6.06 15.71
CA GLN A 41 -7.50 -5.67 14.93
C GLN A 41 -7.42 -4.15 14.68
N ASP A 42 -8.56 -3.46 14.80
CA ASP A 42 -8.70 -2.01 14.65
C ASP A 42 -8.99 -1.29 15.98
N TYR A 43 -8.93 -1.99 17.12
CA TYR A 43 -9.21 -1.34 18.41
C TYR A 43 -8.16 -0.27 18.72
N LEU A 44 -8.65 0.93 19.00
CA LEU A 44 -7.84 2.08 19.40
C LEU A 44 -8.48 2.73 20.63
N PRO A 45 -7.85 2.67 21.82
CA PRO A 45 -8.34 3.27 23.03
C PRO A 45 -8.69 4.75 22.84
N GLY A 46 -9.90 5.13 23.29
CA GLY A 46 -10.41 6.50 23.17
C GLY A 46 -10.94 6.89 21.78
N ILE A 47 -10.95 5.98 20.82
CA ILE A 47 -11.54 6.20 19.47
C ILE A 47 -12.83 5.38 19.34
N ASN A 48 -12.74 4.07 19.49
CA ASN A 48 -13.87 3.16 19.22
C ASN A 48 -14.38 2.38 20.45
N ASP A 49 -13.95 2.73 21.66
CA ASP A 49 -14.40 2.11 22.92
C ASP A 49 -15.92 1.98 23.01
N ARG A 50 -16.65 3.03 22.61
CA ARG A 50 -18.12 3.05 22.70
C ARG A 50 -18.77 2.02 21.79
N ILE A 51 -18.17 1.75 20.64
CA ILE A 51 -18.70 0.78 19.68
C ILE A 51 -18.48 -0.63 20.19
N PHE A 52 -17.30 -0.90 20.74
CA PHE A 52 -17.00 -2.19 21.35
C PHE A 52 -17.88 -2.46 22.59
N ALA A 53 -18.11 -1.44 23.40
CA ALA A 53 -19.02 -1.54 24.55
C ALA A 53 -20.50 -1.74 24.14
N ALA A 54 -20.93 -1.19 23.01
CA ALA A 54 -22.30 -1.31 22.51
C ALA A 54 -22.55 -2.60 21.74
N GLY A 55 -21.52 -3.14 21.05
CA GLY A 55 -21.64 -4.29 20.16
C GLY A 55 -21.44 -5.65 20.86
N GLU A 56 -20.61 -5.71 21.90
CA GLU A 56 -20.22 -6.91 22.67
C GLU A 56 -19.65 -8.07 21.85
N THR A 57 -20.19 -8.35 20.67
CA THR A 57 -19.75 -9.37 19.71
C THR A 57 -19.47 -8.76 18.34
N ASP A 58 -18.78 -9.48 17.46
CA ASP A 58 -18.51 -9.02 16.09
C ASP A 58 -19.81 -8.77 15.31
N GLU A 59 -20.83 -9.61 15.50
CA GLU A 59 -22.15 -9.41 14.90
C GLU A 59 -22.81 -8.14 15.44
N GLY A 60 -22.73 -7.90 16.76
CA GLY A 60 -23.26 -6.69 17.40
C GLY A 60 -22.56 -5.43 16.93
N ILE A 61 -21.22 -5.47 16.78
CA ILE A 61 -20.43 -4.36 16.22
C ILE A 61 -20.83 -4.10 14.77
N ALA A 62 -20.95 -5.15 13.95
CA ALA A 62 -21.37 -5.01 12.55
C ALA A 62 -22.78 -4.43 12.43
N GLN A 63 -23.70 -4.85 13.31
CA GLN A 63 -25.05 -4.30 13.38
C GLN A 63 -25.02 -2.80 13.76
N PHE A 64 -24.27 -2.44 14.79
CA PHE A 64 -24.14 -1.05 15.24
C PHE A 64 -23.58 -0.15 14.12
N LEU A 65 -22.53 -0.61 13.43
CA LEU A 65 -21.95 0.12 12.29
C LEU A 65 -22.94 0.24 11.12
N SER A 66 -23.72 -0.80 10.85
CA SER A 66 -24.78 -0.77 9.85
C SER A 66 -25.90 0.21 10.22
N ASP A 67 -26.24 0.33 11.50
CA ASP A 67 -27.20 1.33 11.99
C ASP A 67 -26.66 2.75 11.74
N LEU A 68 -25.39 3.02 11.95
CA LEU A 68 -24.76 4.30 11.62
C LEU A 68 -24.81 4.58 10.11
N VAL A 69 -24.62 3.56 9.26
CA VAL A 69 -24.78 3.71 7.80
C VAL A 69 -26.21 4.13 7.47
N VAL A 70 -27.22 3.52 8.07
CA VAL A 70 -28.64 3.91 7.87
C VAL A 70 -28.90 5.34 8.35
N VAL A 71 -28.31 5.75 9.49
CA VAL A 71 -28.39 7.15 9.97
C VAL A 71 -27.82 8.11 8.94
N CYS A 72 -26.65 7.85 8.39
CA CYS A 72 -26.03 8.69 7.36
C CYS A 72 -26.86 8.75 6.08
N LEU A 73 -27.38 7.61 5.62
CA LEU A 73 -28.25 7.56 4.44
C LEU A 73 -29.57 8.28 4.67
N ASN A 74 -30.14 8.20 5.85
CA ASN A 74 -31.37 8.90 6.23
C ASN A 74 -31.17 10.43 6.33
N ALA A 75 -29.95 10.91 6.52
CA ALA A 75 -29.64 12.35 6.57
C ALA A 75 -29.82 13.03 5.21
N ASP A 76 -29.72 12.29 4.12
CA ASP A 76 -30.03 12.80 2.79
C ASP A 76 -31.52 12.57 2.48
N GLU A 77 -32.34 13.63 2.64
CA GLU A 77 -33.79 13.56 2.43
C GLU A 77 -34.20 13.14 1.01
N ARG A 78 -33.28 13.28 0.02
CA ARG A 78 -33.55 12.82 -1.36
C ARG A 78 -33.77 11.31 -1.39
N HIS A 79 -33.14 10.55 -0.51
CA HIS A 79 -33.27 9.09 -0.43
C HIS A 79 -34.64 8.62 0.09
N HIS A 80 -35.43 9.51 0.71
CA HIS A 80 -36.77 9.19 1.19
C HIS A 80 -37.83 9.21 0.07
N VAL A 81 -37.48 9.79 -1.07
CA VAL A 81 -38.41 9.95 -2.21
C VAL A 81 -38.17 8.80 -3.19
N SER A 82 -39.23 8.17 -3.65
CA SER A 82 -39.19 7.00 -4.54
C SER A 82 -38.39 7.23 -5.83
N ASN A 83 -38.21 8.48 -6.26
CA ASN A 83 -37.54 8.84 -7.50
C ASN A 83 -36.01 8.99 -7.36
N PHE A 84 -35.48 9.10 -6.12
CA PHE A 84 -34.07 9.28 -5.85
C PHE A 84 -33.53 8.28 -4.82
N PRO A 85 -33.75 6.96 -5.02
CA PRO A 85 -33.20 5.95 -4.10
C PRO A 85 -31.67 5.95 -4.19
N PRO A 86 -30.98 5.70 -3.06
CA PRO A 86 -29.52 5.62 -3.06
C PRO A 86 -29.03 4.51 -4.01
N THR A 87 -27.93 4.77 -4.67
CA THR A 87 -27.22 3.77 -5.49
C THR A 87 -26.41 2.83 -4.62
N VAL A 88 -26.02 1.68 -5.16
CA VAL A 88 -25.10 0.76 -4.50
C VAL A 88 -23.76 1.43 -4.20
N GLU A 89 -23.27 2.29 -5.09
CA GLU A 89 -22.02 3.04 -4.92
C GLU A 89 -22.12 4.04 -3.78
N GLU A 90 -23.20 4.80 -3.67
CA GLU A 90 -23.42 5.73 -2.55
C GLU A 90 -23.47 4.98 -1.22
N ILE A 91 -24.19 3.86 -1.14
CA ILE A 91 -24.21 3.02 0.07
C ILE A 91 -22.80 2.53 0.43
N GLN A 92 -22.04 2.05 -0.55
CA GLN A 92 -20.66 1.59 -0.31
C GLN A 92 -19.73 2.73 0.17
N ASN A 93 -19.90 3.94 -0.36
CA ASN A 93 -19.15 5.11 0.09
C ASN A 93 -19.50 5.47 1.55
N VAL A 94 -20.79 5.41 1.91
CA VAL A 94 -21.23 5.63 3.29
C VAL A 94 -20.70 4.55 4.23
N VAL A 95 -20.69 3.27 3.82
CA VAL A 95 -20.08 2.18 4.60
C VAL A 95 -18.61 2.47 4.87
N LEU A 96 -17.85 2.85 3.86
CA LEU A 96 -16.43 3.20 4.01
C LEU A 96 -16.23 4.40 4.93
N HIS A 97 -17.04 5.44 4.76
CA HIS A 97 -17.00 6.61 5.65
C HIS A 97 -17.26 6.22 7.11
N VAL A 98 -18.30 5.42 7.37
CA VAL A 98 -18.63 4.98 8.74
C VAL A 98 -17.49 4.13 9.34
N LEU A 99 -16.94 3.18 8.59
CA LEU A 99 -15.83 2.36 9.07
C LEU A 99 -14.61 3.23 9.40
N SER A 100 -14.18 4.08 8.47
CA SER A 100 -12.96 4.88 8.61
C SER A 100 -13.09 5.94 9.72
N SER A 101 -14.22 6.65 9.79
CA SER A 101 -14.44 7.69 10.81
C SER A 101 -14.60 7.15 12.23
N ASN A 102 -14.91 5.86 12.37
CA ASN A 102 -14.97 5.18 13.65
C ASN A 102 -13.73 4.32 13.98
N GLY A 103 -12.64 4.48 13.23
CA GLY A 103 -11.35 3.84 13.52
C GLY A 103 -11.18 2.43 12.97
N PHE A 104 -12.19 1.85 12.29
CA PHE A 104 -12.11 0.52 11.68
C PHE A 104 -11.42 0.56 10.31
N THR A 105 -10.20 1.09 10.28
CA THR A 105 -9.50 1.41 9.05
C THR A 105 -8.94 0.18 8.34
N LYS A 106 -8.57 -0.90 9.06
CA LYS A 106 -8.15 -2.18 8.47
C LYS A 106 -9.33 -2.90 7.81
N VAL A 107 -10.48 -2.87 8.47
CA VAL A 107 -11.74 -3.39 7.91
C VAL A 107 -12.16 -2.58 6.68
N ALA A 108 -12.05 -1.25 6.72
CA ALA A 108 -12.34 -0.35 5.59
C ALA A 108 -11.42 -0.61 4.39
N ASP A 109 -10.13 -0.75 4.61
CA ASP A 109 -9.14 -1.08 3.57
C ASP A 109 -9.48 -2.40 2.89
N THR A 110 -9.79 -3.44 3.67
CA THR A 110 -10.19 -4.75 3.14
C THR A 110 -11.49 -4.68 2.34
N TYR A 111 -12.47 -3.95 2.85
CA TYR A 111 -13.72 -3.72 2.12
C TYR A 111 -13.47 -2.99 0.78
N THR A 112 -12.59 -1.99 0.78
CA THR A 112 -12.20 -1.22 -0.41
C THR A 112 -11.48 -2.12 -1.43
N CYS A 113 -10.52 -2.91 -0.97
CA CYS A 113 -9.79 -3.87 -1.80
C CYS A 113 -10.76 -4.88 -2.47
N PHE A 114 -11.71 -5.40 -1.70
CA PHE A 114 -12.75 -6.30 -2.20
C PHE A 114 -13.64 -5.62 -3.24
N ARG A 115 -14.08 -4.38 -3.00
CA ARG A 115 -14.89 -3.58 -3.93
C ARG A 115 -14.20 -3.39 -5.28
N TRP A 116 -12.93 -2.98 -5.25
CA TRP A 116 -12.17 -2.70 -6.47
C TRP A 116 -11.72 -3.97 -7.18
N GLY A 117 -11.34 -5.02 -6.46
CA GLY A 117 -11.05 -6.31 -7.08
C GLY A 117 -12.23 -6.86 -7.87
N HIS A 118 -13.44 -6.81 -7.30
CA HIS A 118 -14.66 -7.18 -8.02
C HIS A 118 -15.00 -6.22 -9.19
N HIS A 119 -14.61 -4.95 -9.11
CA HIS A 119 -14.70 -4.05 -10.25
C HIS A 119 -13.84 -4.56 -11.40
N TRP A 120 -12.55 -4.83 -11.16
CA TRP A 120 -11.62 -5.31 -12.18
C TRP A 120 -12.01 -6.65 -12.79
N VAL A 121 -12.57 -7.55 -12.00
CA VAL A 121 -13.11 -8.82 -12.51
C VAL A 121 -14.30 -8.58 -13.45
N ARG A 122 -15.23 -7.70 -13.07
CA ARG A 122 -16.41 -7.38 -13.91
C ARG A 122 -16.04 -6.69 -15.22
N GLU A 123 -15.06 -5.82 -15.21
CA GLU A 123 -14.52 -5.18 -16.42
C GLU A 123 -13.71 -6.15 -17.30
N GLY A 124 -13.55 -7.42 -16.86
CA GLY A 124 -12.76 -8.43 -17.58
C GLY A 124 -11.25 -8.16 -17.56
N ALA A 125 -10.80 -7.25 -16.71
CA ALA A 125 -9.40 -6.83 -16.62
C ALA A 125 -8.52 -7.90 -15.96
N ILE A 126 -9.07 -8.66 -15.02
CA ILE A 126 -8.41 -9.78 -14.35
C ILE A 126 -9.35 -10.98 -14.24
N PRO A 127 -8.83 -12.23 -14.31
CA PRO A 127 -9.59 -13.42 -13.95
C PRO A 127 -9.95 -13.43 -12.47
N GLU A 128 -11.12 -13.99 -12.11
CA GLU A 128 -11.53 -14.10 -10.71
C GLU A 128 -10.52 -14.87 -9.84
N ALA A 129 -9.84 -15.86 -10.41
CA ALA A 129 -8.79 -16.64 -9.73
C ALA A 129 -7.55 -15.81 -9.36
N GLN A 130 -7.31 -14.67 -10.02
CA GLN A 130 -6.20 -13.73 -9.71
C GLN A 130 -6.62 -12.61 -8.77
N PHE A 131 -7.88 -12.55 -8.39
CA PHE A 131 -8.38 -11.55 -7.49
C PHE A 131 -7.95 -11.83 -6.04
N VAL A 132 -7.23 -10.90 -5.44
CA VAL A 132 -6.81 -10.97 -4.04
C VAL A 132 -7.83 -10.27 -3.16
N ARG A 133 -8.59 -11.05 -2.39
CA ARG A 133 -9.77 -10.56 -1.63
C ARG A 133 -9.42 -9.61 -0.47
N ASN A 134 -8.32 -9.84 0.22
CA ASN A 134 -7.98 -9.14 1.46
C ASN A 134 -6.57 -8.52 1.46
N GLY A 135 -5.99 -8.24 0.33
CA GLY A 135 -4.66 -7.62 0.23
C GLY A 135 -3.50 -8.50 0.74
N TYR A 136 -3.65 -9.15 1.89
CA TYR A 136 -2.62 -9.97 2.55
C TYR A 136 -3.18 -11.31 3.02
N PRO A 137 -3.42 -12.28 2.11
CA PRO A 137 -3.90 -13.61 2.49
C PRO A 137 -2.94 -14.30 3.46
N PRO A 138 -3.44 -14.96 4.53
CA PRO A 138 -2.59 -15.64 5.52
C PRO A 138 -1.60 -16.61 4.89
N GLU A 139 -2.04 -17.37 3.87
CA GLU A 139 -1.20 -18.33 3.15
C GLU A 139 -0.01 -17.70 2.40
N GLN A 140 -0.15 -16.43 1.97
CA GLN A 140 0.96 -15.67 1.37
C GLN A 140 1.89 -15.09 2.41
N MET A 141 1.38 -14.86 3.61
CA MET A 141 2.14 -14.28 4.73
C MET A 141 2.91 -15.32 5.53
N GLU A 142 2.41 -16.56 5.58
CA GLU A 142 2.95 -17.63 6.44
C GLU A 142 4.47 -17.84 6.30
N PRO A 143 5.08 -17.84 5.09
CA PRO A 143 6.53 -18.00 4.97
C PRO A 143 7.33 -16.86 5.64
N TRP A 144 6.74 -15.66 5.76
CA TRP A 144 7.36 -14.50 6.40
C TRP A 144 7.16 -14.55 7.91
N VAL A 145 5.96 -14.96 8.36
CA VAL A 145 5.64 -15.17 9.76
C VAL A 145 6.51 -16.27 10.36
N ALA A 146 6.61 -17.43 9.68
CA ALA A 146 7.43 -18.54 10.12
C ALA A 146 8.91 -18.13 10.28
N TRP A 147 9.45 -17.44 9.28
CA TRP A 147 10.84 -16.97 9.34
C TRP A 147 11.08 -15.99 10.50
N ASN A 148 10.16 -15.01 10.69
CA ASN A 148 10.29 -14.06 11.80
C ASN A 148 10.22 -14.78 13.14
N ARG A 149 9.40 -15.82 13.27
CA ARG A 149 9.30 -16.66 14.48
C ARG A 149 10.57 -17.47 14.74
N GLU A 150 11.17 -18.05 13.70
CA GLU A 150 12.45 -18.77 13.79
C GLU A 150 13.59 -17.86 14.25
N HIS A 151 13.48 -16.55 14.01
CA HIS A 151 14.49 -15.55 14.37
C HIS A 151 14.08 -14.71 15.58
N ASP A 152 13.08 -15.12 16.35
CA ASP A 152 12.56 -14.42 17.55
C ASP A 152 12.15 -12.96 17.30
N CYS A 153 11.78 -12.59 16.07
CA CYS A 153 11.44 -11.22 15.69
C CYS A 153 10.00 -11.06 15.14
N ASP A 154 9.14 -12.04 15.37
CA ASP A 154 7.73 -11.98 15.01
C ASP A 154 6.88 -11.13 15.96
N THR A 155 7.42 -10.78 17.15
CA THR A 155 6.77 -9.93 18.14
C THR A 155 7.59 -8.69 18.47
N VAL A 156 6.91 -7.63 18.93
CA VAL A 156 7.58 -6.39 19.39
C VAL A 156 8.54 -6.70 20.54
N GLU A 157 8.13 -7.54 21.49
CA GLU A 157 8.95 -7.95 22.62
C GLU A 157 10.23 -8.69 22.15
N GLY A 158 10.06 -9.70 21.27
CA GLY A 158 11.18 -10.47 20.73
C GLY A 158 12.18 -9.60 19.94
N LEU A 159 11.64 -8.69 19.10
CA LEU A 159 12.45 -7.73 18.37
C LEU A 159 13.22 -6.79 19.32
N ASN A 160 12.58 -6.29 20.37
CA ASN A 160 13.18 -5.45 21.39
C ASN A 160 14.30 -6.19 22.14
N ASP A 161 14.12 -7.46 22.43
CA ASP A 161 15.13 -8.30 23.10
C ASP A 161 16.34 -8.58 22.20
N ILE A 162 16.14 -8.68 20.89
CA ILE A 162 17.24 -8.77 19.92
C ILE A 162 18.08 -7.49 19.92
N VAL A 163 17.40 -6.32 19.88
CA VAL A 163 18.09 -5.02 19.87
C VAL A 163 18.88 -4.81 21.17
N ARG A 164 18.26 -5.04 22.33
CA ARG A 164 18.91 -4.89 23.65
C ARG A 164 20.03 -5.90 23.89
N GLY A 165 19.82 -7.12 23.41
CA GLY A 165 20.76 -8.23 23.57
C GLY A 165 21.94 -8.24 22.61
N GLY A 166 22.09 -7.22 21.76
CA GLY A 166 23.22 -7.12 20.82
C GLY A 166 23.19 -8.13 19.67
N ARG A 167 22.03 -8.78 19.42
CA ARG A 167 21.85 -9.79 18.35
C ARG A 167 21.45 -9.18 17.00
N LEU A 168 21.32 -7.84 16.91
CA LEU A 168 20.81 -7.16 15.75
C LEU A 168 21.66 -7.40 14.48
N ALA A 169 22.99 -7.39 14.61
CA ALA A 169 23.88 -7.60 13.46
C ALA A 169 23.61 -8.95 12.76
N ARG A 170 23.32 -9.99 13.53
CA ARG A 170 22.92 -11.29 12.98
C ARG A 170 21.56 -11.21 12.30
N LEU A 171 20.56 -10.60 12.93
CA LEU A 171 19.23 -10.44 12.33
C LEU A 171 19.32 -9.67 11.00
N VAL A 172 20.13 -8.61 10.94
CA VAL A 172 20.36 -7.84 9.69
C VAL A 172 20.97 -8.74 8.61
N SER A 173 22.05 -9.48 8.94
CA SER A 173 22.72 -10.38 8.00
C SER A 173 21.75 -11.44 7.44
N ASP A 174 21.05 -12.15 8.33
CA ASP A 174 20.12 -13.23 7.95
C ASP A 174 18.93 -12.69 7.11
N SER A 175 18.44 -11.50 7.44
CA SER A 175 17.37 -10.83 6.68
C SER A 175 17.80 -10.44 5.28
N LEU A 176 19.01 -9.90 5.13
CA LEU A 176 19.57 -9.51 3.84
C LEU A 176 19.87 -10.75 2.99
N GLU A 177 20.43 -11.81 3.55
CA GLU A 177 20.66 -13.07 2.85
C GLU A 177 19.36 -13.63 2.27
N ARG A 178 18.29 -13.64 3.06
CA ARG A 178 16.96 -14.04 2.61
C ARG A 178 16.45 -13.17 1.45
N TYR A 179 16.60 -11.85 1.57
CA TYR A 179 16.19 -10.92 0.52
C TYR A 179 16.96 -11.16 -0.78
N GLU A 180 18.29 -11.30 -0.71
CA GLU A 180 19.15 -11.58 -1.86
C GLU A 180 18.77 -12.91 -2.53
N ALA A 181 18.51 -13.98 -1.74
CA ALA A 181 18.05 -15.26 -2.25
C ALA A 181 16.69 -15.14 -3.00
N SER A 182 15.79 -14.26 -2.53
CA SER A 182 14.52 -14.00 -3.21
C SER A 182 14.70 -13.30 -4.56
N LEU A 183 15.68 -12.41 -4.67
CA LEU A 183 16.06 -11.76 -5.94
C LEU A 183 16.68 -12.77 -6.92
N ASP A 184 17.53 -13.68 -6.42
CA ASP A 184 18.11 -14.75 -7.24
C ASP A 184 17.02 -15.69 -7.78
N GLU A 185 16.01 -15.99 -6.98
CA GLU A 185 14.86 -16.77 -7.41
C GLU A 185 14.04 -16.03 -8.48
N ALA A 186 13.79 -14.74 -8.31
CA ALA A 186 13.09 -13.92 -9.30
C ALA A 186 13.87 -13.89 -10.63
N ALA A 187 15.18 -13.70 -10.58
CA ALA A 187 16.02 -13.71 -11.77
C ALA A 187 15.99 -15.08 -12.48
N ARG A 188 16.09 -16.19 -11.72
CA ARG A 188 15.98 -17.55 -12.27
C ARG A 188 14.63 -17.78 -12.97
N LYS A 189 13.52 -17.27 -12.41
CA LYS A 189 12.18 -17.37 -13.04
C LYS A 189 12.12 -16.65 -14.39
N VAL A 190 12.73 -15.45 -14.48
CA VAL A 190 12.82 -14.69 -15.74
C VAL A 190 13.61 -15.47 -16.79
N VAL A 191 14.82 -15.93 -16.43
CA VAL A 191 15.69 -16.69 -17.33
C VAL A 191 15.02 -17.99 -17.79
N ALA A 192 14.40 -18.73 -16.89
CA ALA A 192 13.71 -19.97 -17.20
C ALA A 192 12.53 -19.79 -18.18
N ARG A 193 11.83 -18.64 -18.13
CA ARG A 193 10.81 -18.32 -19.13
C ARG A 193 11.41 -18.11 -20.52
N ILE A 194 12.52 -17.39 -20.61
CA ILE A 194 13.23 -17.14 -21.86
C ILE A 194 13.77 -18.46 -22.44
N GLU A 195 14.39 -19.31 -21.63
CA GLU A 195 14.91 -20.62 -22.04
C GLU A 195 13.82 -21.57 -22.54
N LYS A 196 12.59 -21.48 -22.02
CA LYS A 196 11.43 -22.21 -22.52
C LYS A 196 10.89 -21.72 -23.85
N GLY A 197 11.47 -20.65 -24.40
CA GLY A 197 11.07 -20.08 -25.69
C GLY A 197 10.01 -18.98 -25.60
N ASP A 198 9.68 -18.51 -24.39
CA ASP A 198 8.79 -17.38 -24.21
C ASP A 198 9.43 -16.12 -24.82
N GLN A 199 8.66 -15.41 -25.64
CA GLN A 199 9.12 -14.15 -26.22
C GLN A 199 8.95 -12.99 -25.22
N LEU A 200 9.65 -13.07 -24.08
CA LEU A 200 9.60 -12.04 -23.06
C LEU A 200 10.20 -10.73 -23.61
N LYS A 201 9.43 -9.64 -23.55
CA LYS A 201 9.83 -8.31 -24.04
C LYS A 201 9.76 -7.23 -22.97
N MET A 202 9.11 -7.51 -21.85
CA MET A 202 8.91 -6.55 -20.77
C MET A 202 9.09 -7.22 -19.41
N ILE A 203 9.79 -6.54 -18.51
CA ILE A 203 9.78 -6.84 -17.07
C ILE A 203 9.20 -5.62 -16.38
N TRP A 204 8.19 -5.85 -15.56
CA TRP A 204 7.45 -4.80 -14.89
C TRP A 204 7.56 -4.96 -13.39
N VAL A 205 8.19 -3.99 -12.73
CA VAL A 205 8.27 -3.93 -11.26
C VAL A 205 7.22 -2.95 -10.76
N SER A 206 6.31 -3.42 -9.95
CA SER A 206 5.22 -2.64 -9.37
C SER A 206 5.05 -2.94 -7.89
N GLY A 207 4.41 -2.03 -7.18
CA GLY A 207 4.11 -2.18 -5.76
C GLY A 207 3.85 -0.84 -5.10
N PRO A 208 3.34 -0.83 -3.88
CA PRO A 208 2.94 0.39 -3.19
C PRO A 208 4.11 1.34 -2.91
N SER A 209 3.78 2.59 -2.60
CA SER A 209 4.78 3.62 -2.30
C SER A 209 5.71 3.20 -1.16
N SER A 210 7.01 3.47 -1.30
CA SER A 210 8.05 3.18 -0.30
C SER A 210 8.21 1.69 0.07
N SER A 211 7.87 0.78 -0.87
CA SER A 211 8.09 -0.66 -0.70
C SER A 211 9.53 -1.10 -0.99
N GLY A 212 10.39 -0.21 -1.51
CA GLY A 212 11.77 -0.52 -1.92
C GLY A 212 11.86 -0.93 -3.40
N LYS A 213 10.93 -0.46 -4.25
CA LYS A 213 10.92 -0.78 -5.70
C LYS A 213 12.24 -0.45 -6.36
N THR A 214 12.74 0.76 -6.17
CA THR A 214 13.93 1.26 -6.88
C THR A 214 15.16 0.42 -6.58
N THR A 215 15.45 0.19 -5.30
CA THR A 215 16.56 -0.68 -4.87
C THR A 215 16.41 -2.10 -5.43
N THR A 216 15.18 -2.66 -5.37
CA THR A 216 14.88 -4.01 -5.89
C THR A 216 15.05 -4.09 -7.40
N THR A 217 14.58 -3.09 -8.15
CA THR A 217 14.72 -3.03 -9.60
C THR A 217 16.19 -3.03 -10.00
N VAL A 218 17.02 -2.20 -9.37
CA VAL A 218 18.46 -2.14 -9.64
C VAL A 218 19.13 -3.48 -9.35
N LYS A 219 18.88 -4.07 -8.19
CA LYS A 219 19.48 -5.36 -7.80
C LYS A 219 19.03 -6.52 -8.70
N LEU A 220 17.76 -6.54 -9.12
CA LEU A 220 17.25 -7.54 -10.05
C LEU A 220 17.89 -7.37 -11.43
N THR A 221 17.98 -6.13 -11.93
CA THR A 221 18.60 -5.80 -13.22
C THR A 221 20.05 -6.30 -13.26
N GLN A 222 20.85 -6.02 -12.23
CA GLN A 222 22.24 -6.47 -12.15
C GLN A 222 22.39 -7.99 -12.27
N ARG A 223 21.45 -8.76 -11.70
CA ARG A 223 21.43 -10.23 -11.84
C ARG A 223 21.11 -10.69 -13.25
N LEU A 224 20.12 -10.06 -13.84
CA LEU A 224 19.68 -10.39 -15.19
C LEU A 224 20.73 -9.97 -16.25
N GLU A 225 21.43 -8.86 -16.04
CA GLU A 225 22.56 -8.44 -16.88
C GLU A 225 23.74 -9.44 -16.79
N LYS A 226 24.04 -9.94 -15.58
CA LYS A 226 25.03 -11.03 -15.40
C LYS A 226 24.62 -12.32 -16.13
N ALA A 227 23.31 -12.54 -16.33
CA ALA A 227 22.80 -13.64 -17.14
C ALA A 227 22.77 -13.32 -18.66
N GLY A 228 23.31 -12.19 -19.08
CA GLY A 228 23.45 -11.82 -20.49
C GLY A 228 22.25 -11.08 -21.09
N LEU A 229 21.28 -10.65 -20.28
CA LEU A 229 20.12 -9.89 -20.74
C LEU A 229 20.46 -8.40 -20.86
N ARG A 230 19.85 -7.72 -21.83
CA ARG A 230 20.02 -6.28 -22.07
C ARG A 230 18.68 -5.57 -21.86
N PHE A 231 18.72 -4.36 -21.28
CA PHE A 231 17.52 -3.62 -20.92
C PHE A 231 17.47 -2.24 -21.55
N LEU A 232 16.26 -1.81 -21.87
CA LEU A 232 15.89 -0.41 -22.04
C LEU A 232 15.03 -0.02 -20.83
N MET A 233 15.57 0.81 -19.96
CA MET A 233 14.86 1.27 -18.77
C MET A 233 13.92 2.44 -19.12
N LEU A 234 12.68 2.36 -18.66
CA LEU A 234 11.70 3.43 -18.78
C LEU A 234 11.19 3.82 -17.39
N ASN A 235 11.37 5.10 -17.08
CA ASN A 235 10.72 5.70 -15.92
C ASN A 235 9.34 6.18 -16.33
N LEU A 236 8.31 5.63 -15.71
CA LEU A 236 6.93 5.99 -16.02
C LEU A 236 6.46 7.26 -15.31
N ASP A 237 7.20 7.75 -14.31
CA ASP A 237 6.94 9.06 -13.72
C ASP A 237 7.17 10.21 -14.71
N ASP A 238 7.90 9.98 -15.82
CA ASP A 238 8.02 10.94 -16.91
C ASP A 238 6.71 11.25 -17.64
N TYR A 239 5.68 10.42 -17.42
CA TYR A 239 4.36 10.58 -18.05
C TYR A 239 3.35 11.34 -17.20
N PHE A 240 3.72 11.90 -16.05
CA PHE A 240 2.83 12.76 -15.29
C PHE A 240 2.29 13.92 -16.12
N TRP A 241 1.02 14.26 -15.92
CA TRP A 241 0.44 15.51 -16.37
C TRP A 241 1.10 16.69 -15.66
N SER A 242 1.05 17.88 -16.28
CA SER A 242 1.58 19.08 -15.63
C SER A 242 0.85 19.38 -14.33
N LEU A 243 1.56 19.89 -13.33
CA LEU A 243 1.04 20.16 -11.98
C LEU A 243 -0.24 21.02 -12.02
N ILE A 244 -0.29 21.99 -12.96
CA ILE A 244 -1.45 22.87 -13.11
C ILE A 244 -2.71 22.16 -13.60
N GLU A 245 -2.58 20.98 -14.20
CA GLU A 245 -3.70 20.19 -14.73
C GLU A 245 -4.34 19.32 -13.64
N HIS A 246 -3.69 19.17 -12.47
CA HIS A 246 -4.24 18.44 -11.34
C HIS A 246 -5.09 19.34 -10.48
N PRO A 247 -6.35 18.95 -10.18
CA PRO A 247 -7.18 19.68 -9.24
C PRO A 247 -6.57 19.65 -7.84
N THR A 248 -6.70 20.76 -7.12
CA THR A 248 -6.37 20.85 -5.70
C THR A 248 -7.58 20.56 -4.84
N ASP A 249 -7.34 20.00 -3.67
CA ASP A 249 -8.34 19.90 -2.62
C ASP A 249 -8.39 21.20 -1.77
N TRP A 250 -9.15 21.17 -0.69
CA TRP A 250 -9.39 22.33 0.18
C TRP A 250 -8.18 22.74 1.05
N ILE A 251 -7.12 21.92 1.13
CA ILE A 251 -5.83 22.27 1.75
C ILE A 251 -4.74 22.57 0.72
N ASP A 252 -5.13 22.74 -0.55
CA ASP A 252 -4.24 22.96 -1.68
C ASP A 252 -3.33 21.75 -2.00
N ASP A 253 -3.72 20.55 -1.57
CA ASP A 253 -3.04 19.31 -1.93
C ASP A 253 -3.58 18.72 -3.25
N ARG A 254 -2.77 17.91 -3.93
CA ARG A 254 -3.09 17.29 -5.21
C ARG A 254 -2.93 15.79 -5.15
N ASN A 255 -3.89 15.08 -5.72
CA ASN A 255 -3.81 13.62 -5.79
C ASN A 255 -2.92 13.17 -6.96
N PHE A 256 -1.65 12.90 -6.68
CA PHE A 256 -0.70 12.28 -7.62
C PHE A 256 -0.65 10.75 -7.52
N GLU A 257 -1.35 10.17 -6.57
CA GLU A 257 -1.30 8.75 -6.25
C GLU A 257 -2.37 7.95 -6.99
N THR A 258 -3.03 8.57 -7.97
CA THR A 258 -3.99 7.92 -8.87
C THR A 258 -3.35 7.61 -10.22
N PRO A 259 -3.72 6.51 -10.91
CA PRO A 259 -3.25 6.25 -12.28
C PRO A 259 -3.57 7.38 -13.26
N GLU A 260 -4.69 8.08 -13.06
CA GLU A 260 -5.16 9.19 -13.90
C GLU A 260 -4.25 10.44 -13.81
N ALA A 261 -3.35 10.49 -12.83
CA ALA A 261 -2.29 11.49 -12.77
C ALA A 261 -1.26 11.33 -13.91
N LEU A 262 -1.24 10.16 -14.54
CA LEU A 262 -0.37 9.83 -15.65
C LEU A 262 -1.14 9.91 -16.99
N ASP A 263 -0.43 10.28 -18.06
CA ASP A 263 -0.92 10.19 -19.44
C ASP A 263 -0.92 8.72 -19.90
N ILE A 264 -1.92 7.99 -19.46
CA ILE A 264 -2.07 6.54 -19.69
C ILE A 264 -2.14 6.23 -21.19
N GLN A 265 -2.80 7.09 -21.97
CA GLN A 265 -2.93 6.89 -23.40
C GLN A 265 -1.56 6.97 -24.09
N LEU A 266 -0.82 8.07 -23.88
CA LEU A 266 0.52 8.25 -24.46
C LEU A 266 1.47 7.13 -24.00
N MET A 267 1.39 6.74 -22.72
CA MET A 267 2.19 5.65 -22.18
C MET A 267 1.91 4.33 -22.91
N ASN A 268 0.64 3.96 -23.10
CA ASN A 268 0.26 2.75 -23.81
C ASN A 268 0.73 2.79 -25.29
N GLU A 269 0.54 3.91 -25.98
CA GLU A 269 0.99 4.11 -27.36
C GLU A 269 2.52 3.93 -27.48
N HIS A 270 3.29 4.53 -26.58
CA HIS A 270 4.74 4.42 -26.55
C HIS A 270 5.22 2.99 -26.26
N LEU A 271 4.60 2.30 -25.29
CA LEU A 271 4.94 0.91 -25.00
C LEU A 271 4.72 0.01 -26.22
N ARG A 272 3.59 0.15 -26.91
CA ARG A 272 3.30 -0.62 -28.11
C ARG A 272 4.29 -0.31 -29.25
N ALA A 273 4.60 0.96 -29.48
CA ALA A 273 5.58 1.36 -30.47
C ALA A 273 6.98 0.77 -30.20
N LEU A 274 7.44 0.83 -28.96
CA LEU A 274 8.72 0.23 -28.55
C LEU A 274 8.73 -1.29 -28.70
N LEU A 275 7.62 -1.97 -28.39
CA LEU A 275 7.51 -3.42 -28.60
C LEU A 275 7.59 -3.80 -30.09
N GLU A 276 7.15 -2.93 -30.99
CA GLU A 276 7.27 -3.06 -32.44
C GLU A 276 8.65 -2.62 -32.98
N GLY A 277 9.56 -2.10 -32.11
CA GLY A 277 10.87 -1.59 -32.50
C GLY A 277 10.83 -0.22 -33.15
N LYS A 278 9.76 0.55 -32.98
CA LYS A 278 9.62 1.92 -33.42
C LYS A 278 10.21 2.89 -32.40
N ALA A 279 10.79 4.00 -32.91
CA ALA A 279 11.23 5.10 -32.05
C ALA A 279 10.04 5.89 -31.52
N ILE A 280 10.19 6.44 -30.31
CA ILE A 280 9.23 7.32 -29.65
C ILE A 280 9.92 8.60 -29.19
N GLU A 281 9.15 9.66 -28.99
CA GLU A 281 9.58 10.88 -28.30
C GLU A 281 9.13 10.83 -26.83
N LYS A 282 9.96 10.17 -25.98
CA LYS A 282 9.64 9.99 -24.55
C LYS A 282 9.65 11.33 -23.83
N PRO A 283 8.60 11.71 -23.09
CA PRO A 283 8.62 12.89 -22.23
C PRO A 283 9.67 12.75 -21.12
N VAL A 284 10.13 13.88 -20.60
CA VAL A 284 10.95 14.01 -19.40
C VAL A 284 10.24 14.94 -18.45
N TYR A 285 9.82 14.43 -17.29
CA TYR A 285 9.14 15.22 -16.28
C TYR A 285 10.13 15.84 -15.30
N SER A 286 9.98 17.13 -15.06
CA SER A 286 10.72 17.85 -14.03
C SER A 286 9.86 18.02 -12.78
N PHE A 287 10.16 17.28 -11.72
CA PHE A 287 9.47 17.44 -10.44
C PHE A 287 9.67 18.84 -9.83
N LYS A 288 10.81 19.48 -10.10
CA LYS A 288 11.10 20.85 -9.66
C LYS A 288 10.19 21.88 -10.35
N GLU A 289 9.90 21.68 -11.64
CA GLU A 289 9.05 22.57 -12.43
C GLU A 289 7.58 22.14 -12.43
N GLY A 290 7.29 20.93 -11.99
CA GLY A 290 5.96 20.35 -12.00
C GLY A 290 5.37 20.16 -13.39
N ARG A 291 6.21 19.89 -14.42
CA ARG A 291 5.78 19.73 -15.82
C ARG A 291 6.77 18.92 -16.66
N ARG A 292 6.32 18.48 -17.81
CA ARG A 292 7.18 17.90 -18.84
C ARG A 292 8.09 19.01 -19.39
N SER A 293 9.42 18.82 -19.28
CA SER A 293 10.42 19.81 -19.61
C SER A 293 11.09 19.57 -20.97
N ALA A 294 11.08 18.32 -21.45
CA ALA A 294 11.72 17.91 -22.70
C ALA A 294 11.07 16.67 -23.30
N LEU A 295 11.43 16.38 -24.55
CA LEU A 295 11.21 15.11 -25.22
C LEU A 295 12.58 14.49 -25.54
N LYS A 296 12.71 13.17 -25.41
CA LYS A 296 13.93 12.43 -25.76
C LYS A 296 13.58 11.30 -26.72
N PRO A 297 14.28 11.19 -27.88
CA PRO A 297 14.10 10.05 -28.77
C PRO A 297 14.60 8.78 -28.07
N VAL A 298 13.77 7.75 -28.06
CA VAL A 298 14.05 6.44 -27.47
C VAL A 298 13.61 5.37 -28.45
N CYS A 299 14.43 4.35 -28.67
CA CYS A 299 14.12 3.21 -29.50
C CYS A 299 14.63 1.94 -28.82
N ARG A 300 13.83 0.87 -28.82
CA ARG A 300 14.22 -0.42 -28.30
C ARG A 300 14.99 -1.23 -29.34
N GLU A 301 16.18 -1.68 -29.02
CA GLU A 301 16.91 -2.65 -29.83
C GLU A 301 16.21 -4.03 -29.74
N LYS A 302 16.41 -4.85 -30.78
CA LYS A 302 15.68 -6.13 -30.92
C LYS A 302 15.89 -7.09 -29.74
N ASP A 303 17.09 -7.11 -29.19
CA ASP A 303 17.53 -7.96 -28.06
C ASP A 303 17.35 -7.33 -26.69
N GLN A 304 16.89 -6.09 -26.60
CA GLN A 304 16.60 -5.43 -25.34
C GLN A 304 15.21 -5.81 -24.82
N ILE A 305 15.11 -5.96 -23.50
CA ILE A 305 13.86 -6.09 -22.76
C ILE A 305 13.52 -4.74 -22.15
N LEU A 306 12.28 -4.29 -22.26
CA LEU A 306 11.81 -3.09 -21.55
C LEU A 306 11.75 -3.39 -20.05
N LEU A 307 12.45 -2.60 -19.24
CA LEU A 307 12.38 -2.67 -17.79
C LEU A 307 11.67 -1.42 -17.26
N LEU A 308 10.56 -1.65 -16.55
CA LEU A 308 9.68 -0.59 -16.10
C LEU A 308 9.55 -0.65 -14.58
N ASP A 309 9.75 0.50 -13.92
CA ASP A 309 9.43 0.73 -12.52
C ASP A 309 8.26 1.72 -12.45
N CYS A 310 7.14 1.31 -11.88
CA CYS A 310 5.93 2.12 -11.82
C CYS A 310 5.11 1.79 -10.57
N LEU A 311 4.54 2.82 -9.96
CA LEU A 311 3.60 2.66 -8.87
C LEU A 311 2.38 1.83 -9.30
N HIS A 312 1.74 2.22 -10.40
CA HIS A 312 0.53 1.60 -10.94
C HIS A 312 0.80 0.59 -12.07
N GLY A 313 1.95 -0.12 -12.04
CA GLY A 313 2.41 -0.96 -13.13
C GLY A 313 1.45 -2.07 -13.56
N PHE A 314 0.54 -2.48 -12.70
CA PHE A 314 -0.46 -3.51 -13.01
C PHE A 314 -1.83 -2.94 -13.42
N TYR A 315 -1.96 -1.61 -13.48
CA TYR A 315 -3.19 -0.97 -13.91
C TYR A 315 -3.54 -1.34 -15.35
N PRO A 316 -4.65 -2.04 -15.61
CA PRO A 316 -4.91 -2.68 -16.90
C PRO A 316 -4.89 -1.75 -18.12
N PRO A 317 -5.38 -0.48 -18.03
CA PRO A 317 -5.33 0.42 -19.19
C PRO A 317 -3.92 0.70 -19.70
N ILE A 318 -2.88 0.65 -18.86
CA ILE A 318 -1.49 0.91 -19.30
C ILE A 318 -1.02 -0.17 -20.29
N THR A 319 -1.45 -1.42 -20.12
CA THR A 319 -1.05 -2.54 -20.99
C THR A 319 -2.16 -2.98 -21.93
N ALA A 320 -3.16 -2.13 -22.17
CA ALA A 320 -4.27 -2.45 -23.08
C ALA A 320 -3.75 -2.80 -24.48
N GLY A 321 -4.20 -3.96 -25.01
CA GLY A 321 -3.78 -4.44 -26.33
C GLY A 321 -2.35 -5.00 -26.43
N ILE A 322 -1.63 -5.14 -25.29
CA ILE A 322 -0.36 -5.85 -25.21
C ILE A 322 -0.58 -7.28 -24.75
N ASP A 323 0.00 -8.26 -25.43
CA ASP A 323 -0.10 -9.68 -25.05
C ASP A 323 0.50 -9.88 -23.64
N PRO A 324 -0.27 -10.35 -22.67
CA PRO A 324 0.26 -10.60 -21.31
C PRO A 324 1.45 -11.57 -21.27
N LYS A 325 1.57 -12.46 -22.25
CA LYS A 325 2.66 -13.46 -22.33
C LYS A 325 4.03 -12.82 -22.56
N VAL A 326 4.10 -11.62 -23.13
CA VAL A 326 5.39 -10.93 -23.33
C VAL A 326 5.84 -10.16 -22.09
N ILE A 327 5.06 -10.16 -21.01
CA ILE A 327 5.32 -9.41 -19.78
C ILE A 327 5.66 -10.38 -18.65
N PHE A 328 6.71 -10.06 -17.87
CA PHE A 328 6.98 -10.66 -16.57
C PHE A 328 6.71 -9.62 -15.48
N ARG A 329 5.81 -9.92 -14.57
CA ARG A 329 5.34 -9.00 -13.53
C ARG A 329 5.96 -9.33 -12.19
N VAL A 330 6.68 -8.37 -11.61
CA VAL A 330 7.26 -8.44 -10.28
C VAL A 330 6.48 -7.49 -9.38
N TYR A 331 5.87 -8.02 -8.33
CA TYR A 331 5.25 -7.22 -7.29
C TYR A 331 6.17 -7.14 -6.09
N ILE A 332 6.41 -5.93 -5.57
CA ILE A 332 7.18 -5.73 -4.35
C ILE A 332 6.33 -5.05 -3.28
N GLU A 333 6.38 -5.59 -2.07
CA GLU A 333 5.71 -5.05 -0.88
C GLU A 333 6.72 -4.96 0.27
N ALA A 334 6.51 -4.05 1.23
CA ALA A 334 7.28 -4.02 2.47
C ALA A 334 6.51 -4.79 3.56
N MET A 335 6.53 -6.12 3.47
CA MET A 335 5.87 -6.99 4.44
C MET A 335 6.81 -7.28 5.61
N ASN A 336 6.48 -6.77 6.79
CA ASN A 336 7.14 -7.16 8.03
C ASN A 336 6.07 -7.59 9.04
N PRO A 337 5.69 -8.89 9.05
CA PRO A 337 4.73 -9.39 9.99
C PRO A 337 5.30 -9.34 11.42
N LEU A 338 4.90 -8.30 12.13
CA LEU A 338 5.27 -8.04 13.52
C LEU A 338 3.98 -7.99 14.34
N TYR A 339 3.94 -8.75 15.43
CA TYR A 339 2.79 -8.78 16.32
C TYR A 339 3.06 -7.92 17.56
N GLU A 340 2.06 -7.12 17.94
CA GLU A 340 2.03 -6.36 19.18
C GLU A 340 0.95 -6.91 20.13
N PRO A 341 1.05 -6.68 21.44
CA PRO A 341 -0.02 -7.03 22.37
C PRO A 341 -1.34 -6.38 21.96
N ASN A 342 -2.44 -7.14 22.03
CA ASN A 342 -3.75 -6.58 21.76
C ASN A 342 -4.22 -5.77 22.97
N PRO A 343 -4.39 -4.43 22.85
CA PRO A 343 -4.76 -3.59 24.00
C PRO A 343 -6.17 -3.85 24.52
N MET A 344 -6.99 -4.64 23.81
CA MET A 344 -8.31 -5.05 24.29
C MET A 344 -8.28 -6.22 25.28
N MET A 345 -7.21 -7.01 25.33
CA MET A 345 -7.19 -8.25 26.11
C MET A 345 -7.50 -8.07 27.60
N PRO A 346 -7.14 -6.96 28.27
CA PRO A 346 -7.56 -6.72 29.67
C PRO A 346 -9.05 -6.43 29.82
N LEU A 347 -9.74 -6.07 28.73
CA LEU A 347 -11.11 -5.57 28.75
C LEU A 347 -12.15 -6.59 28.25
N TYR A 348 -11.70 -7.68 27.63
CA TYR A 348 -12.59 -8.62 26.95
C TYR A 348 -12.33 -10.07 27.41
N HIS A 349 -13.37 -10.70 27.93
CA HIS A 349 -13.37 -12.13 28.29
C HIS A 349 -13.92 -12.93 27.11
N GLY A 350 -13.03 -13.49 26.26
CA GLY A 350 -13.44 -14.32 25.12
C GLY A 350 -12.26 -14.92 24.38
N ASP A 351 -12.54 -15.76 23.41
CA ASP A 351 -11.59 -16.52 22.57
C ASP A 351 -10.93 -15.61 21.51
N ARG A 352 -10.39 -14.45 21.91
CA ARG A 352 -9.74 -13.47 21.03
C ARG A 352 -8.23 -13.59 21.12
N SER A 353 -7.56 -13.27 20.02
CA SER A 353 -6.10 -13.27 19.98
C SER A 353 -5.53 -12.24 20.96
N ASP A 354 -4.57 -12.66 21.78
CA ASP A 354 -3.80 -11.80 22.67
C ASP A 354 -2.85 -10.84 21.92
N ARG A 355 -2.72 -11.00 20.62
CA ARG A 355 -1.83 -10.24 19.75
C ARG A 355 -2.54 -9.78 18.49
N ARG A 356 -2.13 -8.62 17.99
CA ARG A 356 -2.58 -8.10 16.70
C ARG A 356 -1.39 -7.83 15.77
N LEU A 357 -1.59 -8.02 14.49
CA LEU A 357 -0.59 -7.74 13.46
C LEU A 357 -0.48 -6.23 13.23
N THR A 358 0.75 -5.68 13.31
CA THR A 358 1.05 -4.31 12.91
C THR A 358 0.77 -4.09 11.42
N ARG A 359 0.64 -2.84 11.00
CA ARG A 359 0.31 -2.53 9.62
C ARG A 359 1.54 -2.25 8.78
N PHE A 360 1.64 -2.87 7.62
CA PHE A 360 2.77 -2.69 6.70
C PHE A 360 2.82 -1.28 6.13
N GLU A 361 1.66 -0.67 5.90
CA GLU A 361 1.58 0.71 5.43
C GLU A 361 2.11 1.72 6.45
N ASP A 362 2.16 1.41 7.74
CA ASP A 362 2.74 2.30 8.76
C ASP A 362 4.26 2.38 8.63
N VAL A 363 4.93 1.26 8.35
CA VAL A 363 6.38 1.24 8.04
C VAL A 363 6.66 2.01 6.75
N ARG A 364 5.83 1.84 5.73
CA ARG A 364 5.98 2.55 4.45
C ARG A 364 5.72 4.06 4.59
N LEU A 365 4.80 4.47 5.47
CA LEU A 365 4.60 5.88 5.81
C LEU A 365 5.87 6.48 6.41
N LEU A 366 6.49 5.81 7.38
CA LEU A 366 7.75 6.28 7.99
C LEU A 366 8.87 6.37 6.94
N ARG A 367 9.04 5.35 6.10
CA ARG A 367 9.97 5.38 4.97
C ARG A 367 9.69 6.54 4.02
N ARG A 368 8.42 6.78 3.67
CA ARG A 368 8.00 7.88 2.79
C ARG A 368 8.32 9.23 3.39
N MET A 369 8.03 9.45 4.68
CA MET A 369 8.32 10.71 5.36
C MET A 369 9.81 11.05 5.32
N LEU A 370 10.69 10.09 5.59
CA LEU A 370 12.14 10.32 5.51
C LEU A 370 12.59 10.65 4.09
N ARG A 371 12.11 9.93 3.08
CA ARG A 371 12.41 10.23 1.69
C ARG A 371 11.92 11.62 1.29
N ASP A 372 10.71 11.98 1.66
CA ASP A 372 10.11 13.26 1.30
C ASP A 372 10.85 14.44 1.96
N VAL A 373 11.28 14.29 3.21
CA VAL A 373 12.13 15.29 3.90
C VAL A 373 13.51 15.40 3.26
N ASN A 374 14.16 14.26 2.99
CA ASN A 374 15.54 14.24 2.53
C ASN A 374 15.70 14.67 1.06
N HIS A 375 14.71 14.37 0.21
CA HIS A 375 14.87 14.49 -1.26
C HIS A 375 13.81 15.36 -1.95
N ARG A 376 12.69 15.69 -1.28
CA ARG A 376 11.56 16.39 -1.90
C ARG A 376 11.19 17.69 -1.21
N ASN A 377 11.91 18.05 -0.15
CA ASN A 377 11.61 19.21 0.69
C ASN A 377 10.14 19.27 1.14
N HIS A 378 9.54 18.10 1.43
CA HIS A 378 8.15 17.98 1.83
C HIS A 378 8.05 17.70 3.33
N PRO A 379 7.33 18.52 4.12
CA PRO A 379 7.31 18.38 5.57
C PRO A 379 6.56 17.11 6.00
N PRO A 380 6.95 16.47 7.14
CA PRO A 380 6.37 15.23 7.63
C PRO A 380 4.85 15.30 7.83
N LEU A 381 4.34 16.42 8.34
CA LEU A 381 2.90 16.62 8.51
C LEU A 381 2.16 16.57 7.18
N ALA A 382 2.70 17.17 6.13
CA ALA A 382 2.08 17.13 4.82
C ALA A 382 2.05 15.70 4.26
N THR A 383 3.12 14.91 4.43
CA THR A 383 3.12 13.48 4.07
C THR A 383 2.06 12.69 4.85
N LEU A 384 1.89 12.99 6.16
CA LEU A 384 0.87 12.35 6.99
C LEU A 384 -0.57 12.67 6.52
N LEU A 385 -0.83 13.92 6.18
CA LEU A 385 -2.11 14.38 5.65
C LEU A 385 -2.38 13.82 4.26
N HIS A 386 -1.39 13.80 3.36
CA HIS A 386 -1.47 13.26 2.01
C HIS A 386 -1.68 11.74 1.96
N TRP A 387 -1.39 11.01 3.03
CA TRP A 387 -1.37 9.54 3.04
C TRP A 387 -2.70 8.87 2.68
N HIS A 388 -3.82 9.57 2.84
CA HIS A 388 -5.12 9.07 2.40
C HIS A 388 -5.19 8.88 0.88
N TYR A 389 -4.54 9.75 0.08
CA TYR A 389 -4.42 9.59 -1.37
C TYR A 389 -3.56 8.37 -1.73
N VAL A 390 -2.43 8.20 -1.02
CA VAL A 390 -1.57 7.01 -1.18
C VAL A 390 -2.39 5.74 -0.97
N ARG A 391 -3.13 5.66 0.15
CA ARG A 391 -3.96 4.49 0.45
C ARG A 391 -5.08 4.29 -0.56
N ALA A 392 -5.76 5.35 -0.99
CA ALA A 392 -6.81 5.26 -2.00
C ALA A 392 -6.28 4.68 -3.32
N GLY A 393 -5.14 5.17 -3.82
CA GLY A 393 -4.49 4.67 -5.04
C GLY A 393 -4.06 3.21 -4.92
N GLU A 394 -3.45 2.84 -3.79
CA GLU A 394 -3.02 1.47 -3.50
C GLU A 394 -4.20 0.48 -3.51
N LEU A 395 -5.28 0.82 -2.82
CA LEU A 395 -6.48 -0.02 -2.72
C LEU A 395 -7.31 -0.07 -4.00
N PHE A 396 -7.11 0.89 -4.91
CA PHE A 396 -7.76 0.92 -6.22
C PHE A 396 -7.02 0.10 -7.28
N SER A 397 -5.73 0.37 -7.48
CA SER A 397 -5.00 -0.05 -8.68
C SER A 397 -3.70 -0.82 -8.42
N ILE A 398 -3.34 -1.11 -7.16
CA ILE A 398 -2.11 -1.83 -6.83
C ILE A 398 -2.42 -3.14 -6.11
N ILE A 399 -2.93 -3.06 -4.88
CA ILE A 399 -3.16 -4.23 -4.03
C ILE A 399 -4.15 -5.24 -4.62
N PRO A 400 -5.32 -4.83 -5.17
CA PRO A 400 -6.27 -5.77 -5.76
C PRO A 400 -5.72 -6.51 -6.98
N LEU A 401 -4.71 -5.93 -7.66
CA LEU A 401 -4.12 -6.45 -8.88
C LEU A 401 -2.85 -7.29 -8.64
N LYS A 402 -2.37 -7.41 -7.40
CA LYS A 402 -1.13 -8.14 -7.12
C LYS A 402 -1.17 -9.63 -7.48
N GLY A 403 -2.36 -10.23 -7.59
CA GLY A 403 -2.53 -11.60 -8.09
C GLY A 403 -2.14 -11.79 -9.54
N MET A 404 -1.90 -10.72 -10.30
CA MET A 404 -1.33 -10.78 -11.67
C MET A 404 0.19 -10.99 -11.68
N ALA A 405 0.86 -10.92 -10.52
CA ALA A 405 2.31 -11.01 -10.44
C ALA A 405 2.81 -12.44 -10.73
N ASP A 406 3.86 -12.55 -11.56
CA ASP A 406 4.63 -13.78 -11.76
C ASP A 406 5.56 -14.05 -10.56
N CYS A 407 5.93 -12.99 -9.84
CA CYS A 407 6.79 -13.05 -8.65
C CYS A 407 6.42 -11.96 -7.65
N VAL A 408 6.39 -12.34 -6.36
CA VAL A 408 6.19 -11.41 -5.25
C VAL A 408 7.49 -11.36 -4.43
N LEU A 409 8.03 -10.15 -4.24
CA LEU A 409 9.22 -9.89 -3.44
C LEU A 409 8.85 -9.10 -2.18
N ASN A 410 9.60 -9.30 -1.12
CA ASN A 410 9.44 -8.56 0.11
C ASN A 410 10.61 -7.60 0.33
N GLY A 411 10.34 -6.29 0.25
CA GLY A 411 11.29 -5.22 0.58
C GLY A 411 11.24 -4.76 2.04
N GLY A 412 10.41 -5.39 2.88
CA GLY A 412 10.34 -5.13 4.32
C GLY A 412 11.35 -5.95 5.10
N MET A 413 12.03 -5.32 6.06
CA MET A 413 13.02 -5.97 6.90
C MET A 413 12.58 -5.93 8.36
N PRO A 414 12.80 -7.00 9.16
CA PRO A 414 12.45 -7.01 10.57
C PRO A 414 13.05 -5.84 11.37
N PHE A 415 14.23 -5.38 10.96
CA PHE A 415 14.94 -4.28 11.60
C PHE A 415 14.54 -2.87 11.10
N ASP A 416 13.55 -2.74 10.22
CA ASP A 416 13.11 -1.44 9.71
C ASP A 416 12.70 -0.48 10.83
N LEU A 417 11.78 -0.91 11.70
CA LEU A 417 11.28 -0.06 12.79
C LEU A 417 12.37 0.37 13.76
N PRO A 418 13.25 -0.53 14.28
CA PRO A 418 14.42 -0.13 15.04
C PRO A 418 15.32 0.89 14.35
N ALA A 419 15.54 0.73 13.04
CA ALA A 419 16.39 1.63 12.26
C ALA A 419 15.73 2.97 11.93
N LEU A 420 14.41 2.99 11.74
CA LEU A 420 13.65 4.20 11.41
C LEU A 420 13.36 5.07 12.64
N LYS A 421 13.03 4.46 13.79
CA LYS A 421 12.59 5.16 15.00
C LYS A 421 13.45 6.37 15.40
N PRO A 422 14.80 6.33 15.41
CA PRO A 422 15.61 7.44 15.90
C PRO A 422 15.52 8.72 15.05
N PHE A 423 14.97 8.64 13.85
CA PHE A 423 14.71 9.84 13.04
C PHE A 423 13.36 10.50 13.40
N PHE A 424 12.46 9.80 14.04
CA PHE A 424 11.11 10.28 14.34
C PHE A 424 10.95 10.72 15.78
N ILE A 425 11.61 10.04 16.74
CA ILE A 425 11.46 10.24 18.18
C ILE A 425 12.80 10.69 18.76
N GLY A 426 12.79 11.73 19.57
CA GLY A 426 13.95 12.36 20.20
C GLY A 426 13.91 13.88 20.03
N ASP A 427 14.96 14.57 20.47
CA ASP A 427 15.03 16.03 20.47
C ASP A 427 14.93 16.63 19.05
N ASP A 428 15.53 15.95 18.06
CA ASP A 428 15.49 16.32 16.64
C ASP A 428 14.49 15.43 15.84
N GLY A 429 13.57 14.76 16.51
CA GLY A 429 12.60 13.88 15.89
C GLY A 429 11.61 14.60 14.99
N ILE A 430 11.37 14.05 13.78
CA ILE A 430 10.49 14.69 12.79
C ILE A 430 9.03 14.25 12.89
N TRP A 431 8.64 13.40 13.86
CA TRP A 431 7.27 12.94 13.99
C TRP A 431 6.33 14.10 14.35
N PRO A 432 5.25 14.35 13.57
CA PRO A 432 4.32 15.43 13.87
C PRO A 432 3.74 15.30 15.27
N THR A 433 3.49 16.42 15.93
CA THR A 433 2.86 16.46 17.25
C THR A 433 1.33 16.42 17.16
N VAL A 434 0.68 16.07 18.25
CA VAL A 434 -0.79 16.19 18.35
C VAL A 434 -1.23 17.65 18.15
N GLY A 435 -0.37 18.62 18.54
CA GLY A 435 -0.61 20.05 18.34
C GLY A 435 -0.72 20.43 16.86
N ASP A 436 0.15 19.87 16.02
CA ASP A 436 0.15 20.13 14.58
C ASP A 436 -1.14 19.66 13.91
N LEU A 437 -1.70 18.53 14.36
CA LEU A 437 -2.94 17.97 13.84
C LEU A 437 -4.20 18.72 14.25
N LYS A 438 -4.14 19.54 15.31
CA LYS A 438 -5.30 20.35 15.76
C LYS A 438 -5.76 21.36 14.71
N ALA A 439 -4.87 21.79 13.82
CA ALA A 439 -5.22 22.67 12.71
C ALA A 439 -6.05 21.97 11.62
N TYR A 440 -6.11 20.63 11.64
CA TYR A 440 -6.74 19.78 10.62
C TYR A 440 -7.78 18.81 11.22
N PRO A 441 -8.82 19.32 11.90
CA PRO A 441 -9.76 18.47 12.65
C PRO A 441 -10.59 17.55 11.76
N SER A 442 -10.76 17.86 10.49
CA SER A 442 -11.49 17.04 9.51
C SER A 442 -10.69 15.85 8.96
N PHE A 443 -9.35 15.81 9.15
CA PHE A 443 -8.51 14.68 8.77
C PHE A 443 -8.50 13.59 9.86
N LEU A 444 -9.64 12.96 10.11
CA LEU A 444 -9.79 11.92 11.13
C LEU A 444 -8.89 10.71 10.86
N ASP A 445 -8.71 10.34 9.60
CA ASP A 445 -7.83 9.26 9.19
C ASP A 445 -6.37 9.53 9.55
N ALA A 446 -5.88 10.76 9.35
CA ALA A 446 -4.54 11.18 9.74
C ALA A 446 -4.37 11.17 11.28
N GLN A 447 -5.38 11.60 12.04
CA GLN A 447 -5.36 11.56 13.50
C GLN A 447 -5.34 10.12 14.03
N ILE A 448 -6.16 9.23 13.46
CA ILE A 448 -6.19 7.80 13.80
C ILE A 448 -4.83 7.15 13.47
N ARG A 449 -4.29 7.42 12.30
CA ARG A 449 -2.99 6.92 11.84
C ARG A 449 -1.85 7.43 12.73
N HIS A 450 -1.84 8.73 13.02
CA HIS A 450 -0.86 9.33 13.92
C HIS A 450 -0.85 8.62 15.27
N ARG A 451 -2.01 8.44 15.89
CA ARG A 451 -2.12 7.76 17.20
C ARG A 451 -1.61 6.33 17.16
N ARG A 452 -1.96 5.57 16.10
CA ARG A 452 -1.53 4.18 15.91
C ARG A 452 -0.01 4.09 15.72
N VAL A 453 0.55 4.94 14.85
CA VAL A 453 1.99 4.92 14.57
C VAL A 453 2.79 5.44 15.77
N THR A 454 2.29 6.42 16.52
CA THR A 454 2.90 6.85 17.79
C THR A 454 3.01 5.67 18.76
N HIS A 455 1.91 4.92 18.94
CA HIS A 455 1.93 3.74 19.81
C HIS A 455 2.96 2.69 19.35
N LEU A 456 3.04 2.44 18.05
CA LEU A 456 4.02 1.52 17.47
C LEU A 456 5.47 2.01 17.71
N LEU A 457 5.75 3.29 17.45
CA LEU A 457 7.06 3.89 17.70
C LEU A 457 7.44 3.84 19.19
N ASP A 458 6.50 4.06 20.09
CA ASP A 458 6.73 4.00 21.53
C ASP A 458 7.06 2.58 21.99
N SER A 459 6.41 1.57 21.41
CA SER A 459 6.54 0.16 21.81
C SER A 459 7.85 -0.48 21.33
N VAL A 460 8.42 -0.04 20.19
CA VAL A 460 9.62 -0.63 19.60
C VAL A 460 10.89 -0.02 20.17
N GLN A 461 11.90 -0.84 20.46
CA GLN A 461 13.25 -0.40 20.83
C GLN A 461 13.96 0.15 19.57
N GLY A 462 14.24 1.45 19.55
CA GLY A 462 15.01 2.09 18.48
C GLY A 462 16.51 1.86 18.62
N LEU A 463 17.23 1.93 17.49
CA LEU A 463 18.67 2.10 17.45
C LEU A 463 19.04 3.53 17.84
N THR A 464 20.32 3.78 18.08
CA THR A 464 20.85 5.14 18.08
C THR A 464 21.09 5.62 16.64
N LEU A 465 21.09 6.92 16.40
CA LEU A 465 21.44 7.47 15.08
C LEU A 465 22.82 7.01 14.60
N ALA A 466 23.79 6.86 15.53
CA ALA A 466 25.11 6.36 15.20
C ALA A 466 25.07 4.92 14.69
N GLN A 467 24.33 4.03 15.37
CA GLN A 467 24.12 2.64 14.93
C GLN A 467 23.39 2.57 13.58
N THR A 468 22.39 3.41 13.40
CA THR A 468 21.62 3.46 12.14
C THR A 468 22.50 3.91 10.97
N ARG A 469 23.46 4.82 11.20
CA ARG A 469 24.41 5.30 10.17
C ARG A 469 25.58 4.37 9.93
N ASP A 470 25.82 3.42 10.81
CA ASP A 470 26.93 2.45 10.69
C ASP A 470 26.69 1.48 9.53
N LEU A 471 27.52 1.58 8.49
CA LEU A 471 27.43 0.71 7.30
C LEU A 471 27.94 -0.71 7.59
N SER A 472 28.66 -0.94 8.67
CA SER A 472 29.05 -2.29 9.09
C SER A 472 27.90 -3.03 9.76
N LEU A 473 26.96 -2.31 10.36
CA LEU A 473 25.74 -2.86 10.95
C LEU A 473 24.61 -3.02 9.92
N ILE A 474 24.32 -1.94 9.17
CA ILE A 474 23.33 -1.94 8.10
C ILE A 474 24.05 -1.58 6.79
N PRO A 475 24.32 -2.55 5.90
CA PRO A 475 25.07 -2.31 4.67
C PRO A 475 24.44 -1.25 3.76
N GLY A 476 25.27 -0.57 2.96
CA GLY A 476 24.84 0.52 2.09
C GLY A 476 23.88 0.11 0.96
N ASP A 477 23.84 -1.17 0.63
CA ASP A 477 22.93 -1.73 -0.39
C ASP A 477 21.64 -2.33 0.20
N ALA A 478 21.43 -2.22 1.51
CA ALA A 478 20.16 -2.61 2.15
C ALA A 478 19.00 -1.70 1.72
N VAL A 479 17.80 -2.28 1.51
CA VAL A 479 16.62 -1.54 1.06
C VAL A 479 16.30 -0.32 1.92
N VAL A 480 16.45 -0.43 3.23
CA VAL A 480 16.15 0.67 4.17
C VAL A 480 17.04 1.89 3.93
N ARG A 481 18.23 1.73 3.34
CA ARG A 481 19.16 2.83 3.00
C ARG A 481 18.57 3.81 1.98
N GLU A 482 17.66 3.37 1.15
CA GLU A 482 16.90 4.26 0.26
C GLU A 482 16.19 5.39 1.03
N PHE A 483 15.87 5.15 2.30
CA PHE A 483 15.08 6.07 3.14
C PHE A 483 15.91 6.76 4.22
N ILE A 484 16.76 6.02 4.92
CA ILE A 484 17.58 6.54 6.03
C ILE A 484 18.91 7.19 5.59
N GLY A 485 19.22 7.11 4.29
CA GLY A 485 20.47 7.61 3.72
C GLY A 485 21.63 6.60 3.79
N GLY A 486 22.74 6.97 3.14
CA GLY A 486 23.92 6.11 3.02
C GLY A 486 23.77 4.96 2.03
N SER A 487 22.83 5.06 1.08
CA SER A 487 22.70 4.07 0.01
C SER A 487 23.92 4.10 -0.91
N THR A 488 24.45 2.91 -1.24
CA THR A 488 25.47 2.70 -2.28
C THR A 488 24.85 2.44 -3.65
N ILE A 489 23.53 2.31 -3.71
CA ILE A 489 22.76 2.14 -4.93
C ILE A 489 22.36 3.52 -5.44
N SER A 490 22.69 3.84 -6.70
CA SER A 490 22.24 5.05 -7.34
C SER A 490 20.71 4.99 -7.53
N ILE A 491 20.02 5.96 -6.95
CA ILE A 491 18.55 6.06 -7.02
C ILE A 491 18.23 7.20 -7.97
N PRO A 492 17.62 6.92 -9.16
CA PRO A 492 17.44 7.90 -10.23
C PRO A 492 16.63 9.15 -9.88
N HIS A 493 15.94 9.15 -8.72
CA HIS A 493 15.04 10.25 -8.31
C HIS A 493 15.61 11.11 -7.15
N ASN A 494 16.85 10.89 -6.79
CA ASN A 494 17.51 11.61 -5.69
C ASN A 494 18.52 12.66 -6.23
N GLU A 495 18.46 13.00 -7.54
CA GLU A 495 19.26 14.05 -8.18
C GLU A 495 18.53 15.37 -8.29
#